data_b2fb4d4338d18fc2d0331dd26926c753
#
_entry.id   b2fb4d4338d18fc2d0331dd26926c753
#
_cell.length_a   1.000
_cell.length_b   1.000
_cell.length_c   1.000
_cell.angle_alpha   90.00
_cell.angle_beta   90.00
_cell.angle_gamma   90.00
#
_symmetry.space_group_name_H-M   'P 1'
#
loop_
_entity.id
_entity.type
_entity.pdbx_description
1 polymer ?
#
loop_
_entity_poly.entity_id
_entity_poly.type
_entity_poly.pdbx_seq_one_letter_code
_entity_poly.pdbx_strand_id
1 'polypeptide(L)'
;SLYYLPQFDFRPYYIGASIRDGMTIPKGAKQPKFETSFILEKNGVRKEFSLDNYPDSTWKFIDSKTVQISEGYVPPIHDFSIEDKNSGEDITKQILDYKGYTFLLIAPHLEQADDSNFGDIDQVYEYAQQQKVPFYCLTASNDKPIKRWIDITGAEYPFCTTDDTTLKTIIRSN
;
A
#
# COMPACT_ATOMS: atom_id res chain seq x y z
N SER A 1 -27.38 -19.10 5.52
CA SER A 1 -26.06 -19.76 5.49
C SER A 1 -25.15 -19.01 6.43
N LEU A 2 -24.90 -19.60 7.62
CA LEU A 2 -23.90 -19.05 8.56
C LEU A 2 -22.53 -19.34 7.96
N TYR A 3 -21.89 -18.30 7.42
CA TYR A 3 -20.46 -18.36 7.10
C TYR A 3 -19.71 -18.45 8.42
N TYR A 4 -19.22 -19.64 8.76
CA TYR A 4 -18.22 -19.79 9.79
C TYR A 4 -16.94 -19.12 9.30
N LEU A 5 -16.61 -17.97 9.88
CA LEU A 5 -15.28 -17.41 9.73
C LEU A 5 -14.26 -18.44 10.24
N PRO A 6 -13.14 -18.65 9.55
CA PRO A 6 -12.14 -19.58 10.02
C PRO A 6 -11.69 -19.19 11.43
N GLN A 7 -11.46 -20.17 12.29
CA GLN A 7 -11.08 -19.98 13.68
C GLN A 7 -9.74 -19.22 13.83
N PHE A 8 -8.94 -19.21 12.75
CA PHE A 8 -7.71 -18.43 12.62
C PHE A 8 -7.72 -17.68 11.29
N ASP A 9 -7.64 -16.37 11.37
CA ASP A 9 -7.54 -15.50 10.20
C ASP A 9 -6.09 -15.08 9.99
N PHE A 10 -5.47 -15.61 8.92
CA PHE A 10 -4.08 -15.31 8.56
C PHE A 10 -3.96 -14.15 7.55
N ARG A 11 -5.06 -13.49 7.23
CA ARG A 11 -5.05 -12.35 6.30
C ARG A 11 -4.39 -11.14 6.95
N PRO A 12 -3.70 -10.28 6.16
CA PRO A 12 -2.99 -9.12 6.70
C PRO A 12 -3.89 -8.11 7.43
N TYR A 13 -5.17 -8.04 7.05
CA TYR A 13 -6.13 -7.04 7.55
C TYR A 13 -7.30 -7.68 8.33
N TYR A 14 -7.01 -8.64 9.20
CA TYR A 14 -8.04 -9.25 10.05
C TYR A 14 -8.51 -8.29 11.16
N ILE A 15 -9.68 -8.52 11.75
CA ILE A 15 -10.20 -7.70 12.85
C ILE A 15 -9.22 -7.73 14.04
N GLY A 16 -8.80 -6.56 14.48
CA GLY A 16 -7.78 -6.39 15.52
C GLY A 16 -6.33 -6.38 15.00
N ALA A 17 -6.13 -6.51 13.68
CA ALA A 17 -4.78 -6.40 13.10
C ALA A 17 -4.22 -4.98 13.26
N SER A 18 -2.94 -4.89 13.58
CA SER A 18 -2.20 -3.63 13.53
C SER A 18 -1.56 -3.47 12.15
N ILE A 19 -2.06 -2.55 11.35
CA ILE A 19 -1.50 -2.23 10.03
C ILE A 19 -0.03 -1.83 10.16
N ARG A 20 0.29 -1.02 11.18
CA ARG A 20 1.66 -0.60 11.46
C ARG A 20 2.59 -1.80 11.69
N ASP A 21 2.19 -2.74 12.56
CA ASP A 21 3.02 -3.91 12.86
C ASP A 21 3.18 -4.80 11.62
N GLY A 22 2.10 -4.92 10.81
CA GLY A 22 2.13 -5.62 9.54
C GLY A 22 3.05 -5.00 8.48
N MET A 23 3.35 -3.69 8.58
CA MET A 23 4.27 -2.97 7.69
C MET A 23 5.70 -2.96 8.21
N THR A 24 5.96 -3.37 9.45
CA THR A 24 7.27 -3.26 10.08
C THR A 24 8.18 -4.41 9.67
N ILE A 25 9.45 -4.09 9.38
CA ILE A 25 10.50 -5.08 9.15
C ILE A 25 11.18 -5.35 10.49
N PRO A 26 11.16 -6.60 11.05
CA PRO A 26 11.80 -6.92 12.31
C PRO A 26 13.32 -6.72 12.23
N LYS A 27 13.95 -6.39 13.36
CA LYS A 27 15.40 -6.40 13.47
C LYS A 27 15.93 -7.82 13.24
N GLY A 28 17.00 -7.96 12.44
CA GLY A 28 17.57 -9.25 12.09
C GLY A 28 16.78 -10.03 11.03
N ALA A 29 15.77 -9.41 10.40
CA ALA A 29 15.05 -10.00 9.28
C ALA A 29 16.00 -10.33 8.12
N LYS A 30 15.65 -11.37 7.35
CA LYS A 30 16.40 -11.78 6.16
C LYS A 30 16.53 -10.63 5.18
N GLN A 31 17.76 -10.29 4.80
CA GLN A 31 18.04 -9.26 3.81
C GLN A 31 17.94 -9.83 2.38
N PRO A 32 17.50 -9.02 1.40
CA PRO A 32 17.56 -9.43 0.01
C PRO A 32 19.03 -9.63 -0.42
N LYS A 33 19.29 -10.66 -1.21
CA LYS A 33 20.61 -10.95 -1.77
C LYS A 33 20.64 -10.58 -3.24
N PHE A 34 21.69 -9.88 -3.63
CA PHE A 34 21.95 -9.49 -5.00
C PHE A 34 23.27 -10.10 -5.47
N GLU A 35 23.34 -10.49 -6.72
CA GLU A 35 24.56 -10.92 -7.39
C GLU A 35 24.84 -9.96 -8.53
N THR A 36 26.07 -9.45 -8.58
CA THR A 36 26.54 -8.57 -9.64
C THR A 36 27.49 -9.36 -10.53
N SER A 37 27.20 -9.40 -11.82
CA SER A 37 28.09 -9.92 -12.85
C SER A 37 28.59 -8.79 -13.76
N PHE A 38 29.77 -8.98 -14.29
CA PHE A 38 30.47 -8.04 -15.14
C PHE A 38 30.67 -8.62 -16.52
N ILE A 39 30.33 -7.87 -17.54
CA ILE A 39 30.58 -8.24 -18.93
C ILE A 39 31.86 -7.55 -19.37
N LEU A 40 32.88 -8.35 -19.67
CA LEU A 40 34.18 -7.87 -20.13
C LEU A 40 34.50 -8.43 -21.51
N GLU A 41 35.31 -7.70 -22.24
CA GLU A 41 35.74 -8.04 -23.60
C GLU A 41 37.26 -8.16 -23.70
N LYS A 42 37.73 -9.18 -24.38
CA LYS A 42 39.13 -9.38 -24.78
C LYS A 42 39.19 -9.98 -26.17
N ASN A 43 39.98 -9.38 -27.06
CA ASN A 43 40.14 -9.80 -28.44
C ASN A 43 38.80 -10.03 -29.19
N GLY A 44 37.80 -9.15 -28.96
CA GLY A 44 36.48 -9.23 -29.56
C GLY A 44 35.56 -10.30 -28.96
N VAL A 45 35.99 -11.01 -27.93
CA VAL A 45 35.18 -12.01 -27.21
C VAL A 45 34.66 -11.42 -25.92
N ARG A 46 33.34 -11.44 -25.72
CA ARG A 46 32.67 -11.02 -24.50
C ARG A 46 32.38 -12.20 -23.59
N LYS A 47 32.70 -12.05 -22.32
CA LYS A 47 32.36 -13.03 -21.29
C LYS A 47 31.82 -12.34 -20.06
N GLU A 48 30.99 -13.09 -19.33
CA GLU A 48 30.41 -12.68 -18.03
C GLU A 48 31.28 -13.27 -16.90
N PHE A 49 31.59 -12.42 -15.93
CA PHE A 49 32.40 -12.76 -14.76
C PHE A 49 31.67 -12.34 -13.49
N SER A 50 31.80 -13.13 -12.44
CA SER A 50 31.38 -12.75 -11.08
C SER A 50 32.48 -11.95 -10.38
N LEU A 51 32.13 -11.36 -9.25
CA LEU A 51 33.13 -10.64 -8.43
C LEU A 51 34.29 -11.55 -7.99
N ASP A 52 33.96 -12.82 -7.67
CA ASP A 52 34.95 -13.83 -7.22
C ASP A 52 35.91 -14.28 -8.32
N ASN A 53 35.45 -14.18 -9.58
CA ASN A 53 36.22 -14.61 -10.76
C ASN A 53 36.61 -13.42 -11.67
N TYR A 54 36.69 -12.22 -11.10
CA TYR A 54 37.01 -11.03 -11.87
C TYR A 54 38.41 -11.17 -12.49
N PRO A 55 38.56 -11.03 -13.81
CA PRO A 55 39.82 -11.27 -14.50
C PRO A 55 40.82 -10.13 -14.29
N ASP A 56 42.02 -10.33 -14.82
CA ASP A 56 43.10 -9.35 -14.82
C ASP A 56 42.81 -8.11 -15.70
N SER A 57 43.70 -7.12 -15.66
CA SER A 57 43.60 -5.87 -16.39
C SER A 57 43.65 -5.98 -17.92
N THR A 58 43.83 -7.19 -18.47
CA THR A 58 43.84 -7.43 -19.93
C THR A 58 42.45 -7.45 -20.54
N TRP A 59 41.42 -7.54 -19.71
CA TRP A 59 40.02 -7.50 -20.10
C TRP A 59 39.46 -6.07 -19.97
N LYS A 60 38.73 -5.64 -20.98
CA LYS A 60 38.07 -4.33 -21.00
C LYS A 60 36.65 -4.45 -20.46
N PHE A 61 36.29 -3.64 -19.47
CA PHE A 61 34.94 -3.56 -18.96
C PHE A 61 33.99 -3.02 -20.03
N ILE A 62 32.87 -3.69 -20.22
CA ILE A 62 31.79 -3.29 -21.14
C ILE A 62 30.54 -2.88 -20.36
N ASP A 63 30.07 -3.73 -19.42
CA ASP A 63 28.81 -3.50 -18.69
C ASP A 63 28.79 -4.31 -17.38
N SER A 64 27.84 -3.96 -16.51
CA SER A 64 27.56 -4.72 -15.30
C SER A 64 26.06 -5.00 -15.17
N LYS A 65 25.71 -6.15 -14.64
CA LYS A 65 24.33 -6.56 -14.38
C LYS A 65 24.19 -7.01 -12.95
N THR A 66 23.22 -6.43 -12.24
CA THR A 66 22.86 -6.84 -10.88
C THR A 66 21.51 -7.53 -10.90
N VAL A 67 21.45 -8.74 -10.36
CA VAL A 67 20.22 -9.55 -10.26
C VAL A 67 19.96 -9.88 -8.81
N GLN A 68 18.71 -9.76 -8.39
CA GLN A 68 18.29 -10.24 -7.09
C GLN A 68 18.15 -11.76 -7.13
N ILE A 69 18.93 -12.46 -6.30
CA ILE A 69 18.95 -13.93 -6.24
C ILE A 69 18.13 -14.50 -5.09
N SER A 70 17.81 -13.70 -4.09
CA SER A 70 16.87 -14.08 -3.03
C SER A 70 16.14 -12.87 -2.50
N GLU A 71 14.85 -13.06 -2.19
CA GLU A 71 14.06 -12.06 -1.50
C GLU A 71 14.48 -11.95 -0.04
N GLY A 72 14.46 -10.72 0.48
CA GLY A 72 14.51 -10.47 1.91
C GLY A 72 13.16 -10.75 2.57
N TYR A 73 13.03 -10.40 3.84
CA TYR A 73 11.75 -10.40 4.52
C TYR A 73 10.80 -9.40 3.83
N VAL A 74 9.61 -9.89 3.46
CA VAL A 74 8.54 -9.05 2.91
C VAL A 74 7.49 -8.90 4.00
N PRO A 75 7.22 -7.67 4.49
CA PRO A 75 6.16 -7.44 5.45
C PRO A 75 4.81 -7.94 4.92
N PRO A 76 3.92 -8.52 5.74
CA PRO A 76 2.58 -8.92 5.32
C PRO A 76 1.77 -7.80 4.69
N ILE A 77 2.00 -6.57 5.15
CA ILE A 77 1.45 -5.33 4.58
C ILE A 77 2.60 -4.50 4.04
N HIS A 78 2.76 -4.44 2.71
CA HIS A 78 3.85 -3.72 2.04
C HIS A 78 3.37 -2.71 1.00
N ASP A 79 2.07 -2.69 0.68
CA ASP A 79 1.48 -1.84 -0.37
C ASP A 79 0.51 -0.80 0.18
N PHE A 80 0.39 -0.70 1.52
CA PHE A 80 -0.56 0.21 2.14
C PHE A 80 -0.04 1.64 2.10
N SER A 81 -0.67 2.48 1.27
CA SER A 81 -0.40 3.90 1.20
C SER A 81 -1.70 4.69 1.05
N ILE A 82 -1.78 5.84 1.69
CA ILE A 82 -2.92 6.75 1.66
C ILE A 82 -2.42 8.12 1.23
N GLU A 83 -2.92 8.61 0.10
CA GLU A 83 -2.60 9.92 -0.43
C GLU A 83 -3.80 10.86 -0.26
N ASP A 84 -3.58 12.03 0.33
CA ASP A 84 -4.58 13.07 0.42
C ASP A 84 -4.90 13.62 -0.97
N LYS A 85 -6.18 13.64 -1.33
CA LYS A 85 -6.61 14.01 -2.68
C LYS A 85 -6.38 15.48 -3.01
N ASN A 86 -6.43 16.36 -2.04
CA ASN A 86 -6.30 17.79 -2.26
C ASN A 86 -4.84 18.24 -2.34
N SER A 87 -3.98 17.69 -1.44
CA SER A 87 -2.57 18.06 -1.39
C SER A 87 -1.66 17.16 -2.24
N GLY A 88 -2.09 15.94 -2.55
CA GLY A 88 -1.26 14.92 -3.19
C GLY A 88 -0.18 14.35 -2.26
N GLU A 89 -0.25 14.63 -0.96
CA GLU A 89 0.73 14.15 0.02
C GLU A 89 0.37 12.75 0.53
N ASP A 90 1.40 11.93 0.76
CA ASP A 90 1.25 10.67 1.47
C ASP A 90 1.05 10.94 2.97
N ILE A 91 -0.16 10.65 3.46
CA ILE A 91 -0.58 10.85 4.85
C ILE A 91 -0.69 9.53 5.62
N THR A 92 -0.20 8.44 5.08
CA THR A 92 -0.26 7.09 5.70
C THR A 92 0.27 7.11 7.11
N LYS A 93 1.46 7.66 7.30
CA LYS A 93 2.10 7.75 8.62
C LYS A 93 1.30 8.63 9.58
N GLN A 94 0.78 9.75 9.11
CA GLN A 94 -0.04 10.66 9.93
C GLN A 94 -1.28 9.95 10.47
N ILE A 95 -1.96 9.15 9.63
CA ILE A 95 -3.14 8.39 10.03
C ILE A 95 -2.76 7.27 10.99
N LEU A 96 -1.71 6.50 10.68
CA LEU A 96 -1.30 5.35 11.50
C LEU A 96 -0.65 5.76 12.83
N ASP A 97 -0.03 6.94 12.93
CA ASP A 97 0.59 7.45 14.14
C ASP A 97 -0.39 8.18 15.05
N TYR A 98 -1.58 8.46 14.57
CA TYR A 98 -2.61 9.11 15.38
C TYR A 98 -2.96 8.25 16.60
N LYS A 99 -2.93 8.88 17.77
CA LYS A 99 -3.27 8.22 19.03
C LYS A 99 -4.75 8.42 19.34
N GLY A 100 -5.55 7.44 19.02
CA GLY A 100 -6.99 7.48 19.18
C GLY A 100 -7.69 6.72 18.07
N TYR A 101 -8.99 6.89 17.97
CA TYR A 101 -9.80 6.29 16.92
C TYR A 101 -9.76 7.15 15.65
N THR A 102 -9.83 6.52 14.51
CA THR A 102 -10.00 7.16 13.20
C THR A 102 -11.11 6.43 12.45
N PHE A 103 -12.07 7.16 11.92
CA PHE A 103 -13.07 6.58 11.03
C PHE A 103 -12.52 6.52 9.60
N LEU A 104 -12.57 5.35 9.00
CA LEU A 104 -12.22 5.12 7.59
C LEU A 104 -13.45 4.62 6.85
N LEU A 105 -14.02 5.48 6.01
CA LEU A 105 -15.04 5.08 5.04
C LEU A 105 -14.35 4.44 3.84
N ILE A 106 -14.60 3.17 3.58
CA ILE A 106 -13.96 2.43 2.49
C ILE A 106 -14.94 2.35 1.30
N ALA A 107 -14.63 3.07 0.24
CA ALA A 107 -15.43 3.12 -0.99
C ALA A 107 -14.52 2.92 -2.21
N PRO A 108 -14.15 1.67 -2.57
CA PRO A 108 -13.18 1.42 -3.64
C PRO A 108 -13.56 2.10 -4.96
N HIS A 109 -14.82 2.06 -5.32
CA HIS A 109 -15.34 2.58 -6.58
C HIS A 109 -16.57 3.47 -6.34
N LEU A 110 -16.37 4.77 -6.22
CA LEU A 110 -17.46 5.74 -6.03
C LEU A 110 -18.42 5.79 -7.21
N GLU A 111 -17.96 5.47 -8.42
CA GLU A 111 -18.80 5.38 -9.60
C GLU A 111 -19.83 4.24 -9.56
N GLN A 112 -19.64 3.27 -8.65
CA GLN A 112 -20.54 2.13 -8.43
C GLN A 112 -21.25 2.21 -7.07
N ALA A 113 -20.96 3.23 -6.28
CA ALA A 113 -21.55 3.38 -4.97
C ALA A 113 -23.02 3.77 -5.07
N ASP A 114 -23.84 3.19 -4.18
CA ASP A 114 -25.24 3.56 -4.03
C ASP A 114 -25.32 4.87 -3.22
N ASP A 115 -25.92 5.88 -3.82
CA ASP A 115 -26.10 7.20 -3.22
C ASP A 115 -27.41 7.34 -2.44
N SER A 116 -28.23 6.28 -2.36
CA SER A 116 -29.54 6.33 -1.68
C SER A 116 -29.44 6.52 -0.16
N ASN A 117 -28.34 6.10 0.46
CA ASN A 117 -28.13 6.11 1.92
C ASN A 117 -26.99 7.03 2.38
N PHE A 118 -26.61 8.03 1.59
CA PHE A 118 -25.51 8.93 1.97
C PHE A 118 -25.79 9.70 3.28
N GLY A 119 -27.06 9.92 3.63
CA GLY A 119 -27.44 10.56 4.90
C GLY A 119 -26.96 9.81 6.15
N ASP A 120 -26.83 8.50 6.09
CA ASP A 120 -26.27 7.71 7.20
C ASP A 120 -24.77 7.96 7.36
N ILE A 121 -24.07 8.15 6.25
CA ILE A 121 -22.64 8.51 6.25
C ILE A 121 -22.45 9.90 6.85
N ASP A 122 -23.30 10.85 6.48
CA ASP A 122 -23.24 12.21 7.01
C ASP A 122 -23.45 12.24 8.53
N GLN A 123 -24.37 11.44 9.05
CA GLN A 123 -24.57 11.32 10.51
C GLN A 123 -23.32 10.80 11.23
N VAL A 124 -22.63 9.81 10.65
CA VAL A 124 -21.37 9.28 11.22
C VAL A 124 -20.27 10.35 11.15
N TYR A 125 -20.21 11.10 10.05
CA TYR A 125 -19.24 12.18 9.90
C TYR A 125 -19.49 13.32 10.89
N GLU A 126 -20.73 13.76 11.06
CA GLU A 126 -21.11 14.76 12.07
C GLU A 126 -20.75 14.30 13.48
N TYR A 127 -21.03 13.04 13.81
CA TYR A 127 -20.63 12.46 15.09
C TYR A 127 -19.11 12.49 15.26
N ALA A 128 -18.35 12.11 14.25
CA ALA A 128 -16.89 12.15 14.27
C ALA A 128 -16.38 13.59 14.54
N GLN A 129 -16.97 14.58 13.90
CA GLN A 129 -16.63 16.00 14.13
C GLN A 129 -16.93 16.44 15.56
N GLN A 130 -18.12 16.11 16.09
CA GLN A 130 -18.50 16.44 17.47
C GLN A 130 -17.55 15.82 18.50
N GLN A 131 -17.10 14.60 18.25
CA GLN A 131 -16.14 13.88 19.11
C GLN A 131 -14.67 14.21 18.81
N LYS A 132 -14.41 15.08 17.84
CA LYS A 132 -13.04 15.43 17.35
C LYS A 132 -12.22 14.19 16.94
N VAL A 133 -12.89 13.22 16.32
CA VAL A 133 -12.28 12.00 15.78
C VAL A 133 -12.02 12.22 14.27
N PRO A 134 -10.80 11.95 13.77
CA PRO A 134 -10.53 12.04 12.35
C PRO A 134 -11.41 11.10 11.53
N PHE A 135 -11.83 11.59 10.36
CA PHE A 135 -12.64 10.83 9.41
C PHE A 135 -12.05 11.00 8.00
N TYR A 136 -11.84 9.91 7.29
CA TYR A 136 -11.32 9.91 5.92
C TYR A 136 -12.12 8.93 5.05
N CYS A 137 -12.37 9.32 3.80
CA CYS A 137 -12.91 8.42 2.78
C CYS A 137 -11.76 7.89 1.92
N LEU A 138 -11.53 6.57 1.95
CA LEU A 138 -10.52 5.90 1.15
C LEU A 138 -11.15 5.33 -0.12
N THR A 139 -10.63 5.72 -1.29
CA THR A 139 -11.14 5.28 -2.59
C THR A 139 -10.00 5.03 -3.58
N ALA A 140 -10.24 4.16 -4.55
CA ALA A 140 -9.37 3.99 -5.72
C ALA A 140 -9.90 4.79 -6.94
N SER A 141 -11.00 5.52 -6.78
CA SER A 141 -11.60 6.31 -7.85
C SER A 141 -10.76 7.53 -8.22
N ASN A 142 -10.84 7.91 -9.50
CA ASN A 142 -10.22 9.13 -10.03
C ASN A 142 -11.01 10.39 -9.60
N ASP A 143 -10.52 11.56 -10.00
CA ASP A 143 -11.09 12.87 -9.67
C ASP A 143 -12.55 13.02 -10.09
N LYS A 144 -12.90 12.53 -11.26
CA LYS A 144 -14.24 12.70 -11.85
C LYS A 144 -15.33 11.99 -11.02
N PRO A 145 -15.22 10.72 -10.65
CA PRO A 145 -16.16 10.08 -9.73
C PRO A 145 -16.22 10.74 -8.35
N ILE A 146 -15.08 11.15 -7.79
CA ILE A 146 -15.04 11.86 -6.50
C ILE A 146 -15.84 13.17 -6.58
N LYS A 147 -15.59 13.97 -7.60
CA LYS A 147 -16.31 15.23 -7.80
C LYS A 147 -17.81 15.00 -7.97
N ARG A 148 -18.19 14.00 -8.79
CA ARG A 148 -19.61 13.64 -8.96
C ARG A 148 -20.25 13.23 -7.63
N TRP A 149 -19.57 12.45 -6.81
CA TRP A 149 -20.06 12.03 -5.50
C TRP A 149 -20.29 13.24 -4.59
N ILE A 150 -19.33 14.16 -4.53
CA ILE A 150 -19.47 15.41 -3.77
C ILE A 150 -20.65 16.24 -4.28
N ASP A 151 -20.81 16.39 -5.59
CA ASP A 151 -21.88 17.17 -6.19
C ASP A 151 -23.29 16.59 -5.87
N ILE A 152 -23.40 15.26 -5.78
CA ILE A 152 -24.68 14.57 -5.49
C ILE A 152 -24.97 14.58 -3.98
N THR A 153 -24.00 14.28 -3.15
CA THR A 153 -24.20 14.03 -1.72
C THR A 153 -23.93 15.24 -0.83
N GLY A 154 -23.20 16.24 -1.33
CA GLY A 154 -22.71 17.37 -0.53
C GLY A 154 -21.64 16.98 0.47
N ALA A 155 -20.92 15.85 0.25
CA ALA A 155 -19.92 15.34 1.18
C ALA A 155 -18.83 16.36 1.50
N GLU A 156 -18.59 16.60 2.79
CA GLU A 156 -17.58 17.53 3.29
C GLU A 156 -16.35 16.81 3.89
N TYR A 157 -16.42 15.49 4.04
CA TYR A 157 -15.29 14.71 4.57
C TYR A 157 -14.14 14.62 3.55
N PRO A 158 -12.88 14.53 4.04
CA PRO A 158 -11.72 14.43 3.17
C PRO A 158 -11.65 13.09 2.41
N PHE A 159 -11.31 13.18 1.12
CA PHE A 159 -11.07 12.03 0.25
C PHE A 159 -9.59 11.75 0.15
N CYS A 160 -9.25 10.49 0.27
CA CYS A 160 -7.88 9.98 0.11
C CYS A 160 -7.88 8.84 -0.89
N THR A 161 -6.81 8.76 -1.67
CA THR A 161 -6.64 7.69 -2.66
C THR A 161 -5.71 6.61 -2.13
N THR A 162 -6.05 5.36 -2.43
CA THR A 162 -5.21 4.21 -2.16
C THR A 162 -5.44 3.12 -3.21
N ASP A 163 -4.60 2.09 -3.20
CA ASP A 163 -4.68 1.00 -4.17
C ASP A 163 -5.98 0.20 -4.04
N ASP A 164 -6.61 -0.09 -5.19
CA ASP A 164 -7.88 -0.84 -5.28
C ASP A 164 -7.77 -2.24 -4.66
N THR A 165 -6.67 -2.94 -4.91
CA THR A 165 -6.44 -4.28 -4.36
C THR A 165 -6.38 -4.26 -2.84
N THR A 166 -5.70 -3.25 -2.29
CA THR A 166 -5.61 -3.01 -0.85
C THR A 166 -6.99 -2.78 -0.24
N LEU A 167 -7.82 -1.90 -0.84
CA LEU A 167 -9.17 -1.62 -0.35
C LEU A 167 -10.07 -2.86 -0.39
N LYS A 168 -10.05 -3.60 -1.49
CA LYS A 168 -10.80 -4.86 -1.63
C LYS A 168 -10.37 -5.90 -0.60
N THR A 169 -9.08 -5.95 -0.28
CA THR A 169 -8.56 -6.87 0.73
C THR A 169 -9.07 -6.48 2.12
N ILE A 170 -9.03 -5.22 2.48
CA ILE A 170 -9.56 -4.71 3.76
C ILE A 170 -11.03 -5.07 3.91
N ILE A 171 -11.87 -4.79 2.91
CA ILE A 171 -13.31 -5.07 2.96
C ILE A 171 -13.60 -6.57 3.10
N ARG A 172 -12.83 -7.43 2.41
CA ARG A 172 -13.02 -8.89 2.47
C ARG A 172 -12.54 -9.51 3.77
N SER A 173 -11.72 -8.81 4.51
CA SER A 173 -11.11 -9.28 5.75
C SER A 173 -11.92 -8.94 7.00
N ASN A 174 -12.94 -8.10 6.84
CA ASN A 174 -13.84 -7.65 7.91
C ASN A 174 -15.23 -8.26 7.77
#